data_d24c466bf7d0814b9b6620a5dc5af291
#
_entry.id   d24c466bf7d0814b9b6620a5dc5af291
#
_cell.length_a   1.000
_cell.length_b   1.000
_cell.length_c   1.000
_cell.angle_alpha   90.00
_cell.angle_beta   90.00
_cell.angle_gamma   90.00
#
_symmetry.space_group_name_H-M   'P 1'
#
loop_
_entity.id
_entity.type
_entity.pdbx_description
1 polymer ?
#
loop_
_entity_poly.entity_id
_entity_poly.type
_entity_poly.pdbx_seq_one_letter_code
_entity_poly.pdbx_strand_id
1 'polypeptide(L)'
;MTVAMRVPALQSSIAAALSCGLLFAACSDSTTDSPSVAPVALTNQSVTPSLVRSLVSGVEIYSLIGSDDKLPGSPNFVFGGSADGSGFMRHADGSFTALVNHEDNFAVSRVKFDKSLKPISGEYIVNSTAGRYRLCSATLVTPEIHGFGPLYITNGESSEESEILAVDPSGAANTPRYLAGLGRWNTENSVPLPKTAFPNRTVVVIGDDDSGAEGGQLALYVSNTVGDLENGNLYALARSDNNTRERDMVIGQTYPVQFRQIQNQRTLTGRQINQATVTINAVRFGRVEDIDYRKGSAAANAREIYFTVTGQNNSGVNADYSRTKYGRVYRVKFDESNPLQGTIEVILDGDDRTGPARQFQNPDNIYVGENYVYVQEDDNGYGDETHDAYVYQYNIATKDVRPVLELDHRRTQADAAIYNAEGARPAGKAGWEYGAMIDVSAEVGHANTFILSIQPHSWRAPKYAGVDGGTIRLSENQASQLVVVKGLPR
;
A
#
# COMPACT_ATOMS: atom_id res chain seq x y z
N MET A 1 -66.71 -5.12 62.79
CA MET A 1 -66.98 -6.51 63.14
C MET A 1 -65.68 -7.27 62.88
N THR A 2 -64.76 -7.37 63.86
CA THR A 2 -64.68 -8.49 64.83
C THR A 2 -64.53 -9.82 64.09
N VAL A 3 -63.54 -10.64 64.21
CA VAL A 3 -62.79 -11.26 65.31
C VAL A 3 -61.80 -12.21 64.63
N ALA A 4 -60.57 -12.17 64.86
CA ALA A 4 -59.69 -12.79 65.86
C ALA A 4 -59.10 -14.20 65.48
N MET A 5 -57.79 -14.23 65.51
CA MET A 5 -56.90 -15.20 66.18
C MET A 5 -57.01 -16.70 65.94
N ARG A 6 -55.89 -17.26 65.55
CA ARG A 6 -55.07 -18.13 66.43
C ARG A 6 -53.85 -18.77 65.75
N VAL A 7 -52.70 -18.60 66.38
CA VAL A 7 -51.49 -19.44 66.30
C VAL A 7 -51.68 -20.54 67.34
N PRO A 8 -51.16 -21.78 67.19
CA PRO A 8 -49.80 -22.15 67.54
C PRO A 8 -49.24 -23.33 66.68
N ALA A 9 -48.10 -23.80 66.68
CA ALA A 9 -47.00 -24.05 67.58
C ALA A 9 -45.85 -24.72 66.80
N LEU A 10 -44.71 -24.58 67.38
CA LEU A 10 -43.41 -25.24 67.03
C LEU A 10 -43.51 -26.75 66.91
N GLN A 11 -42.72 -27.29 65.96
CA GLN A 11 -41.90 -28.49 66.23
C GLN A 11 -40.63 -28.47 65.39
N SER A 12 -39.51 -28.58 66.04
CA SER A 12 -38.15 -28.77 65.62
C SER A 12 -37.96 -30.12 64.92
N SER A 13 -37.17 -30.21 63.83
CA SER A 13 -36.35 -31.43 63.60
C SER A 13 -35.32 -31.21 62.51
N ILE A 14 -34.09 -31.20 62.90
CA ILE A 14 -32.90 -31.90 62.34
C ILE A 14 -32.41 -31.48 60.97
N ALA A 15 -31.24 -30.95 60.98
CA ALA A 15 -30.31 -30.64 59.87
C ALA A 15 -29.95 -31.94 59.08
N ALA A 16 -30.02 -31.80 57.76
CA ALA A 16 -29.22 -32.61 56.85
C ALA A 16 -28.53 -31.67 55.88
N ALA A 17 -27.23 -31.52 56.06
CA ALA A 17 -26.37 -30.77 55.13
C ALA A 17 -26.20 -31.57 53.85
N LEU A 18 -26.84 -31.15 52.76
CA LEU A 18 -26.47 -31.57 51.40
C LEU A 18 -25.55 -30.50 50.80
N SER A 19 -24.25 -30.84 50.74
CA SER A 19 -23.26 -30.10 49.98
C SER A 19 -23.54 -30.26 48.49
N CYS A 20 -24.19 -29.26 47.88
CA CYS A 20 -24.31 -29.15 46.42
C CYS A 20 -22.98 -28.60 45.89
N GLY A 21 -22.11 -29.50 45.40
CA GLY A 21 -20.93 -29.12 44.67
C GLY A 21 -21.35 -28.43 43.37
N LEU A 22 -21.11 -27.11 43.27
CA LEU A 22 -21.15 -26.38 42.02
C LEU A 22 -19.95 -26.84 41.18
N LEU A 23 -20.21 -27.73 40.25
CA LEU A 23 -19.33 -27.96 39.10
C LEU A 23 -19.38 -26.72 38.23
N PHE A 24 -18.38 -25.86 38.36
CA PHE A 24 -18.04 -24.88 37.32
C PHE A 24 -17.53 -25.68 36.13
N ALA A 25 -18.40 -25.90 35.15
CA ALA A 25 -17.97 -26.25 33.81
C ALA A 25 -17.20 -25.03 33.30
N ALA A 26 -15.88 -25.08 33.36
CA ALA A 26 -15.04 -24.18 32.58
C ALA A 26 -15.34 -24.51 31.13
N CYS A 27 -16.09 -23.63 30.45
CA CYS A 27 -16.04 -23.53 29.01
C CYS A 27 -14.60 -23.19 28.67
N SER A 28 -13.82 -24.18 28.28
CA SER A 28 -12.60 -23.91 27.53
C SER A 28 -13.06 -23.36 26.19
N ASP A 29 -12.95 -22.05 26.00
CA ASP A 29 -12.88 -21.48 24.68
C ASP A 29 -11.73 -22.19 23.97
N SER A 30 -12.10 -23.12 23.09
CA SER A 30 -11.16 -23.61 22.10
C SER A 30 -10.94 -22.50 21.08
N THR A 31 -10.11 -21.53 21.45
CA THR A 31 -9.38 -20.77 20.46
C THR A 31 -8.58 -21.80 19.69
N THR A 32 -9.01 -22.10 18.47
CA THR A 32 -8.16 -22.78 17.50
C THR A 32 -7.01 -21.80 17.25
N ASP A 33 -5.97 -21.88 18.08
CA ASP A 33 -4.69 -21.27 17.80
C ASP A 33 -4.22 -21.86 16.47
N SER A 34 -4.32 -21.08 15.42
CA SER A 34 -3.55 -21.35 14.21
C SER A 34 -2.11 -21.54 14.67
N PRO A 35 -1.39 -22.58 14.23
CA PRO A 35 -0.05 -22.86 14.71
C PRO A 35 0.79 -21.59 14.56
N SER A 36 1.24 -21.03 15.68
CA SER A 36 2.07 -19.82 15.66
C SER A 36 3.32 -20.13 14.88
N VAL A 37 3.53 -19.38 13.81
CA VAL A 37 4.74 -19.48 12.99
C VAL A 37 5.94 -19.21 13.89
N ALA A 38 6.94 -20.11 13.92
CA ALA A 38 8.16 -19.88 14.66
C ALA A 38 8.86 -18.62 14.14
N PRO A 39 9.24 -17.67 15.03
CA PRO A 39 9.89 -16.43 14.62
C PRO A 39 11.20 -16.68 13.87
N VAL A 40 11.39 -15.97 12.76
CA VAL A 40 12.61 -15.99 11.97
C VAL A 40 13.65 -15.09 12.64
N ALA A 41 14.91 -15.51 12.73
CA ALA A 41 15.98 -14.63 13.22
C ALA A 41 16.22 -13.48 12.24
N LEU A 42 15.88 -12.25 12.63
CA LEU A 42 16.10 -11.06 11.79
C LEU A 42 17.54 -10.60 11.90
N THR A 43 18.24 -10.56 10.78
CA THR A 43 19.64 -10.13 10.67
C THR A 43 19.85 -9.46 9.31
N ASN A 44 20.90 -8.66 9.19
CA ASN A 44 21.31 -8.13 7.87
C ASN A 44 21.72 -9.29 6.96
N GLN A 45 21.09 -9.37 5.80
CA GLN A 45 21.33 -10.39 4.78
C GLN A 45 22.11 -9.84 3.58
N SER A 46 21.99 -8.54 3.32
CA SER A 46 22.58 -7.83 2.20
C SER A 46 23.98 -7.31 2.54
N VAL A 47 24.85 -7.20 1.52
CA VAL A 47 26.12 -6.45 1.59
C VAL A 47 25.89 -4.93 1.58
N THR A 48 24.72 -4.48 1.12
CA THR A 48 24.32 -3.07 1.10
C THR A 48 23.94 -2.64 2.52
N PRO A 49 24.53 -1.58 3.09
CA PRO A 49 24.10 -1.03 4.36
C PRO A 49 22.66 -0.52 4.26
N SER A 50 21.96 -0.39 5.37
CA SER A 50 20.64 0.22 5.35
C SER A 50 20.71 1.65 4.82
N LEU A 51 19.87 1.96 3.84
CA LEU A 51 19.69 3.29 3.24
C LEU A 51 18.51 4.04 3.86
N VAL A 52 18.02 3.58 4.99
CA VAL A 52 16.99 4.23 5.80
C VAL A 52 17.39 4.17 7.28
N ARG A 53 17.01 5.20 8.04
CA ARG A 53 17.25 5.29 9.48
C ARG A 53 15.96 5.53 10.25
N SER A 54 15.91 5.05 11.47
CA SER A 54 14.79 5.33 12.37
C SER A 54 14.96 6.69 13.04
N LEU A 55 13.85 7.42 13.14
CA LEU A 55 13.72 8.66 13.90
C LEU A 55 13.13 8.43 15.30
N VAL A 56 12.71 7.20 15.62
CA VAL A 56 12.08 6.84 16.88
C VAL A 56 12.76 5.64 17.53
N SER A 57 12.72 5.57 18.86
CA SER A 57 13.29 4.46 19.61
C SER A 57 12.48 3.17 19.44
N GLY A 58 13.13 2.00 19.58
CA GLY A 58 12.47 0.68 19.54
C GLY A 58 12.19 0.16 18.14
N VAL A 59 12.64 0.85 17.09
CA VAL A 59 12.58 0.38 15.71
C VAL A 59 13.95 -0.18 15.30
N GLU A 60 13.93 -1.39 14.79
CA GLU A 60 15.11 -2.11 14.27
C GLU A 60 14.97 -2.23 12.74
N ILE A 61 16.08 -2.02 12.02
CA ILE A 61 16.11 -2.07 10.57
C ILE A 61 17.19 -3.06 10.12
N TYR A 62 16.84 -3.98 9.21
CA TYR A 62 17.72 -4.99 8.70
C TYR A 62 17.75 -4.94 7.16
N SER A 63 18.94 -4.83 6.58
CA SER A 63 19.12 -4.87 5.13
C SER A 63 18.85 -6.27 4.60
N LEU A 64 17.85 -6.42 3.72
CA LEU A 64 17.35 -7.72 3.24
C LEU A 64 18.01 -8.13 1.93
N ILE A 65 17.94 -7.28 0.91
CA ILE A 65 18.58 -7.45 -0.39
C ILE A 65 18.84 -6.08 -1.03
N GLY A 66 19.93 -5.94 -1.74
CA GLY A 66 20.27 -4.79 -2.57
C GLY A 66 20.87 -5.21 -3.91
N SER A 67 21.02 -4.25 -4.81
CA SER A 67 21.50 -4.51 -6.17
C SER A 67 22.92 -5.07 -6.25
N ASP A 68 23.73 -4.94 -5.20
CA ASP A 68 25.09 -5.47 -5.12
C ASP A 68 25.18 -6.93 -4.63
N ASP A 69 24.07 -7.49 -4.16
CA ASP A 69 24.05 -8.87 -3.66
C ASP A 69 24.25 -9.89 -4.78
N LYS A 70 24.98 -10.96 -4.48
CA LYS A 70 25.14 -12.11 -5.35
C LYS A 70 24.42 -13.31 -4.77
N LEU A 71 23.45 -13.80 -5.52
CA LEU A 71 22.60 -14.90 -5.08
C LEU A 71 23.20 -16.25 -5.50
N PRO A 72 23.38 -17.20 -4.58
CA PRO A 72 24.09 -18.47 -4.88
C PRO A 72 23.37 -19.32 -5.94
N GLY A 73 22.03 -19.30 -5.95
CA GLY A 73 21.22 -20.06 -6.93
C GLY A 73 21.02 -19.35 -8.28
N SER A 74 21.40 -18.07 -8.40
CA SER A 74 21.32 -17.29 -9.64
C SER A 74 22.40 -16.21 -9.66
N PRO A 75 23.68 -16.58 -9.89
CA PRO A 75 24.83 -15.68 -9.74
C PRO A 75 24.85 -14.52 -10.76
N ASN A 76 24.09 -14.62 -11.85
CA ASN A 76 23.95 -13.58 -12.86
C ASN A 76 22.76 -12.66 -12.63
N PHE A 77 21.88 -12.98 -11.68
CA PHE A 77 20.78 -12.10 -11.32
C PHE A 77 21.33 -10.86 -10.60
N VAL A 78 20.81 -9.70 -11.00
CA VAL A 78 21.02 -8.43 -10.32
C VAL A 78 19.65 -7.92 -9.91
N PHE A 79 19.49 -7.55 -8.65
CA PHE A 79 18.29 -6.91 -8.15
C PHE A 79 18.20 -5.52 -8.78
N GLY A 80 17.17 -5.24 -9.56
CA GLY A 80 17.02 -4.03 -10.38
C GLY A 80 16.84 -2.77 -9.56
N GLY A 81 16.88 -1.64 -10.22
CA GLY A 81 16.66 -0.34 -9.60
C GLY A 81 15.19 -0.03 -9.33
N SER A 82 14.96 1.11 -8.67
CA SER A 82 13.62 1.65 -8.40
C SER A 82 12.64 0.59 -7.88
N ALA A 83 13.02 -0.09 -6.76
CA ALA A 83 12.16 -1.09 -6.15
C ALA A 83 10.93 -0.42 -5.55
N ASP A 84 9.75 -0.81 -6.02
CA ASP A 84 8.49 -0.23 -5.64
C ASP A 84 7.49 -1.30 -5.18
N GLY A 85 6.31 -1.41 -5.83
CA GLY A 85 5.26 -2.35 -5.47
C GLY A 85 5.80 -3.73 -5.12
N SER A 86 5.33 -4.31 -4.04
CA SER A 86 5.87 -5.57 -3.53
C SER A 86 4.79 -6.52 -3.04
N GLY A 87 5.07 -7.82 -3.12
CA GLY A 87 4.27 -8.88 -2.50
C GLY A 87 5.20 -9.88 -1.83
N PHE A 88 4.77 -10.43 -0.70
CA PHE A 88 5.58 -11.39 0.08
C PHE A 88 4.76 -12.61 0.46
N MET A 89 5.32 -13.79 0.26
CA MET A 89 4.65 -15.06 0.52
C MET A 89 5.56 -15.99 1.33
N ARG A 90 4.98 -16.63 2.33
CA ARG A 90 5.60 -17.77 3.02
C ARG A 90 5.10 -19.07 2.40
N HIS A 91 6.01 -20.01 2.16
CA HIS A 91 5.69 -21.35 1.65
C HIS A 91 5.51 -22.37 2.79
N ALA A 92 4.86 -23.48 2.48
CA ALA A 92 4.62 -24.56 3.46
C ALA A 92 5.91 -25.16 4.04
N ASP A 93 7.01 -25.14 3.29
CA ASP A 93 8.31 -25.59 3.76
C ASP A 93 9.04 -24.56 4.65
N GLY A 94 8.46 -23.37 4.83
CA GLY A 94 8.99 -22.27 5.62
C GLY A 94 9.94 -21.33 4.87
N SER A 95 10.18 -21.55 3.59
CA SER A 95 10.87 -20.60 2.70
C SER A 95 9.96 -19.44 2.31
N PHE A 96 10.52 -18.41 1.63
CA PHE A 96 9.77 -17.24 1.24
C PHE A 96 10.02 -16.84 -0.21
N THR A 97 9.08 -16.09 -0.75
CA THR A 97 9.20 -15.43 -2.05
C THR A 97 8.75 -13.98 -1.94
N ALA A 98 9.56 -13.04 -2.42
CA ALA A 98 9.15 -11.68 -2.71
C ALA A 98 8.94 -11.50 -4.22
N LEU A 99 7.88 -10.80 -4.58
CA LEU A 99 7.68 -10.20 -5.89
C LEU A 99 7.92 -8.71 -5.74
N VAL A 100 8.72 -8.12 -6.62
CA VAL A 100 9.10 -6.72 -6.51
C VAL A 100 9.05 -6.07 -7.88
N ASN A 101 8.31 -4.98 -7.98
CA ASN A 101 8.36 -4.10 -9.13
C ASN A 101 9.70 -3.36 -9.15
N HIS A 102 10.25 -3.21 -10.34
CA HIS A 102 11.40 -2.37 -10.64
C HIS A 102 10.91 -1.32 -11.63
N GLU A 103 10.46 -0.21 -11.08
CA GLU A 103 9.68 0.81 -11.76
C GLU A 103 10.38 1.29 -13.04
N ASP A 104 11.57 1.86 -12.94
CA ASP A 104 12.31 2.38 -14.10
C ASP A 104 12.87 1.28 -15.02
N ASN A 105 12.97 0.04 -14.54
CA ASN A 105 13.29 -1.12 -15.39
C ASN A 105 12.06 -1.64 -16.14
N PHE A 106 10.84 -1.22 -15.81
CA PHE A 106 9.59 -1.76 -16.37
C PHE A 106 9.46 -3.27 -16.17
N ALA A 107 9.85 -3.74 -14.99
CA ALA A 107 10.07 -5.15 -14.75
C ALA A 107 9.53 -5.59 -13.38
N VAL A 108 9.27 -6.89 -13.22
CA VAL A 108 8.96 -7.51 -11.93
C VAL A 108 9.95 -8.64 -11.68
N SER A 109 10.64 -8.62 -10.54
CA SER A 109 11.46 -9.74 -10.10
C SER A 109 10.73 -10.65 -9.13
N ARG A 110 11.14 -11.92 -9.09
CA ARG A 110 10.77 -12.92 -8.10
C ARG A 110 12.04 -13.37 -7.40
N VAL A 111 12.17 -13.02 -6.11
CA VAL A 111 13.30 -13.37 -5.27
C VAL A 111 12.89 -14.43 -4.27
N LYS A 112 13.65 -15.53 -4.19
CA LYS A 112 13.41 -16.61 -3.25
C LYS A 112 14.37 -16.49 -2.07
N PHE A 113 13.83 -16.70 -0.87
CA PHE A 113 14.58 -16.68 0.38
C PHE A 113 14.46 -18.03 1.08
N ASP A 114 15.49 -18.43 1.78
CA ASP A 114 15.42 -19.59 2.67
C ASP A 114 14.63 -19.29 3.96
N LYS A 115 14.57 -20.26 4.85
CA LYS A 115 13.83 -20.16 6.14
C LYS A 115 14.40 -19.09 7.09
N SER A 116 15.61 -18.59 6.84
CA SER A 116 16.26 -17.54 7.63
C SER A 116 16.17 -16.16 6.99
N LEU A 117 15.34 -15.99 5.96
CA LEU A 117 15.23 -14.79 5.12
C LEU A 117 16.50 -14.48 4.31
N LYS A 118 17.42 -15.44 4.14
CA LYS A 118 18.57 -15.26 3.28
C LYS A 118 18.13 -15.36 1.82
N PRO A 119 18.41 -14.34 0.96
CA PRO A 119 18.10 -14.42 -0.45
C PRO A 119 18.98 -15.48 -1.13
N ILE A 120 18.36 -16.43 -1.83
CA ILE A 120 19.03 -17.59 -2.43
C ILE A 120 19.01 -17.60 -3.95
N SER A 121 17.96 -17.09 -4.58
CA SER A 121 17.86 -16.98 -6.04
C SER A 121 16.89 -15.86 -6.43
N GLY A 122 17.06 -15.35 -7.65
CA GLY A 122 16.19 -14.34 -8.26
C GLY A 122 16.04 -14.54 -9.75
N GLU A 123 14.96 -14.09 -10.31
CA GLU A 123 14.65 -14.05 -11.73
C GLU A 123 13.68 -12.92 -12.04
N TYR A 124 13.66 -12.44 -13.26
CA TYR A 124 12.62 -11.52 -13.73
C TYR A 124 11.45 -12.31 -14.31
N ILE A 125 10.28 -12.17 -13.68
CA ILE A 125 9.04 -12.81 -14.17
C ILE A 125 8.27 -11.91 -15.12
N VAL A 126 8.56 -10.61 -15.13
CA VAL A 126 8.19 -9.65 -16.16
C VAL A 126 9.41 -8.82 -16.47
N ASN A 127 9.89 -8.83 -17.69
CA ASN A 127 10.94 -7.94 -18.15
C ASN A 127 10.35 -6.72 -18.88
N SER A 128 11.17 -5.72 -19.21
CA SER A 128 10.71 -4.48 -19.83
C SER A 128 9.96 -4.69 -21.16
N THR A 129 10.29 -5.73 -21.93
CA THR A 129 9.57 -6.06 -23.18
C THR A 129 8.13 -6.50 -22.91
N ALA A 130 7.90 -7.25 -21.83
CA ALA A 130 6.59 -7.74 -21.44
C ALA A 130 5.84 -6.74 -20.56
N GLY A 131 6.53 -6.01 -19.68
CA GLY A 131 5.98 -4.98 -18.80
C GLY A 131 5.54 -3.73 -19.56
N ARG A 132 6.36 -3.27 -20.50
CA ARG A 132 6.12 -2.15 -21.43
C ARG A 132 5.98 -0.77 -20.78
N TYR A 133 5.62 -0.69 -19.51
CA TYR A 133 5.35 0.53 -18.75
C TYR A 133 6.22 0.56 -17.49
N ARG A 134 6.42 1.75 -16.93
CA ARG A 134 6.84 1.93 -15.56
C ARG A 134 5.86 1.16 -14.68
N LEU A 135 6.35 0.27 -13.82
CA LEU A 135 5.54 -0.56 -12.95
C LEU A 135 5.73 -0.09 -11.51
N CYS A 136 4.79 0.74 -11.04
CA CYS A 136 4.82 1.34 -9.71
C CYS A 136 4.26 0.40 -8.64
N SER A 137 3.31 0.83 -7.84
CA SER A 137 2.76 0.02 -6.76
C SER A 137 2.07 -1.26 -7.25
N ALA A 138 1.90 -2.21 -6.36
CA ALA A 138 1.29 -3.50 -6.67
C ALA A 138 0.55 -4.10 -5.48
N THR A 139 -0.38 -5.00 -5.76
CA THR A 139 -1.12 -5.75 -4.74
C THR A 139 -0.98 -7.26 -4.96
N LEU A 140 -0.51 -7.98 -3.93
CA LEU A 140 -0.58 -9.43 -3.89
C LEU A 140 -1.96 -9.88 -3.42
N VAL A 141 -2.74 -10.40 -4.32
CA VAL A 141 -4.09 -10.94 -4.08
C VAL A 141 -3.99 -12.38 -3.62
N THR A 142 -4.66 -12.70 -2.50
CA THR A 142 -4.67 -14.06 -1.95
C THR A 142 -6.09 -14.55 -1.68
N PRO A 143 -6.35 -15.86 -1.78
CA PRO A 143 -7.67 -16.43 -1.48
C PRO A 143 -8.15 -16.19 -0.06
N GLU A 144 -7.21 -16.10 0.89
CA GLU A 144 -7.49 -15.90 2.32
C GLU A 144 -8.12 -14.52 2.54
N ILE A 145 -7.54 -13.48 1.92
CA ILE A 145 -7.96 -12.08 2.08
C ILE A 145 -9.06 -11.73 1.08
N HIS A 146 -8.86 -12.04 -0.21
CA HIS A 146 -9.68 -11.50 -1.29
C HIS A 146 -10.74 -12.49 -1.81
N GLY A 147 -10.60 -13.80 -1.48
CA GLY A 147 -11.50 -14.85 -1.97
C GLY A 147 -11.13 -15.40 -3.34
N PHE A 148 -10.04 -14.91 -3.96
CA PHE A 148 -9.49 -15.38 -5.23
C PHE A 148 -7.97 -15.15 -5.28
N GLY A 149 -7.31 -15.66 -6.31
CA GLY A 149 -5.85 -15.64 -6.44
C GLY A 149 -5.24 -17.01 -6.15
N PRO A 150 -3.91 -17.15 -5.93
CA PRO A 150 -2.97 -16.03 -5.84
C PRO A 150 -2.77 -15.30 -7.17
N LEU A 151 -2.64 -13.98 -7.10
CA LEU A 151 -2.43 -13.12 -8.24
C LEU A 151 -1.64 -11.88 -7.81
N TYR A 152 -0.66 -11.46 -8.59
CA TYR A 152 0.04 -10.21 -8.38
C TYR A 152 -0.45 -9.19 -9.40
N ILE A 153 -1.14 -8.15 -8.92
CA ILE A 153 -1.61 -7.05 -9.76
C ILE A 153 -0.55 -5.97 -9.71
N THR A 154 0.00 -5.60 -10.86
CA THR A 154 1.01 -4.55 -11.02
C THR A 154 0.51 -3.52 -12.02
N ASN A 155 0.90 -2.27 -11.84
CA ASN A 155 0.23 -1.13 -12.45
C ASN A 155 1.20 -0.35 -13.32
N GLY A 156 0.77 -0.05 -14.55
CA GLY A 156 1.55 0.74 -15.49
C GLY A 156 1.32 2.24 -15.27
N GLU A 157 2.40 2.97 -15.05
CA GLU A 157 2.40 4.41 -14.78
C GLU A 157 3.32 5.15 -15.77
N SER A 158 3.07 5.06 -17.04
CA SER A 158 3.87 5.77 -18.07
C SER A 158 3.06 6.83 -18.82
N SER A 159 1.75 6.68 -18.87
CA SER A 159 0.80 7.60 -19.49
C SER A 159 -0.64 7.14 -19.24
N GLU A 160 -1.60 7.97 -19.64
CA GLU A 160 -3.03 7.60 -19.63
C GLU A 160 -3.37 6.33 -20.44
N GLU A 161 -2.48 5.87 -21.33
CA GLU A 161 -2.67 4.64 -22.13
C GLU A 161 -2.04 3.41 -21.49
N SER A 162 -1.50 3.53 -20.28
CA SER A 162 -0.90 2.39 -19.58
C SER A 162 -1.94 1.34 -19.20
N GLU A 163 -1.46 0.15 -18.88
CA GLU A 163 -2.28 -1.03 -18.61
C GLU A 163 -2.05 -1.54 -17.19
N ILE A 164 -3.09 -2.05 -16.57
CA ILE A 164 -3.01 -2.80 -15.32
C ILE A 164 -2.80 -4.26 -15.67
N LEU A 165 -1.78 -4.88 -15.10
CA LEU A 165 -1.33 -6.22 -15.43
C LEU A 165 -1.56 -7.18 -14.26
N ALA A 166 -1.97 -8.41 -14.58
CA ALA A 166 -2.03 -9.52 -13.63
C ALA A 166 -0.92 -10.52 -13.95
N VAL A 167 -0.17 -10.90 -12.92
CA VAL A 167 0.93 -11.85 -13.02
C VAL A 167 0.65 -13.02 -12.07
N ASP A 168 0.78 -14.26 -12.56
CA ASP A 168 0.77 -15.43 -11.70
C ASP A 168 2.10 -15.49 -10.89
N PRO A 169 2.07 -15.43 -9.56
CA PRO A 169 3.29 -15.45 -8.73
C PRO A 169 4.18 -16.68 -8.96
N SER A 170 3.59 -17.79 -9.43
CA SER A 170 4.27 -19.05 -9.72
C SER A 170 4.36 -19.38 -11.19
N GLY A 171 3.81 -18.50 -12.04
CA GLY A 171 3.69 -18.69 -13.48
C GLY A 171 5.00 -18.59 -14.24
N ALA A 172 4.91 -18.84 -15.54
CA ALA A 172 6.01 -18.68 -16.48
C ALA A 172 6.38 -17.19 -16.61
N ALA A 173 7.68 -16.92 -16.81
CA ALA A 173 8.15 -15.58 -17.05
C ALA A 173 7.56 -14.95 -18.32
N ASN A 174 7.38 -13.63 -18.28
CA ASN A 174 6.93 -12.79 -19.40
C ASN A 174 5.55 -13.17 -19.95
N THR A 175 4.66 -13.60 -19.06
CA THR A 175 3.26 -13.90 -19.39
C THR A 175 2.26 -13.06 -18.58
N PRO A 176 2.46 -11.73 -18.43
CA PRO A 176 1.48 -10.90 -17.77
C PRO A 176 0.19 -10.83 -18.60
N ARG A 177 -0.95 -10.69 -17.92
CA ARG A 177 -2.25 -10.55 -18.55
C ARG A 177 -2.79 -9.14 -18.31
N TYR A 178 -3.17 -8.43 -19.36
CA TYR A 178 -3.84 -7.15 -19.27
C TYR A 178 -5.26 -7.30 -18.70
N LEU A 179 -5.61 -6.47 -17.73
CA LEU A 179 -6.92 -6.42 -17.08
C LEU A 179 -7.80 -5.33 -17.71
N ALA A 180 -8.30 -5.59 -18.91
CA ALA A 180 -9.08 -4.60 -19.68
C ALA A 180 -10.35 -4.11 -18.97
N GLY A 181 -10.90 -4.92 -18.06
CA GLY A 181 -12.06 -4.53 -17.24
C GLY A 181 -11.81 -3.34 -16.33
N LEU A 182 -10.55 -3.15 -15.89
CA LEU A 182 -10.14 -2.07 -15.00
C LEU A 182 -9.83 -0.75 -15.74
N GLY A 183 -9.87 -0.74 -17.07
CA GLY A 183 -9.60 0.43 -17.89
C GLY A 183 -8.11 0.65 -18.17
N ARG A 184 -7.81 1.85 -18.71
CA ARG A 184 -6.45 2.36 -18.96
C ARG A 184 -6.29 3.67 -18.22
N TRP A 185 -5.20 3.83 -17.50
CA TRP A 185 -4.91 4.97 -16.65
C TRP A 185 -3.41 5.17 -16.55
N ASN A 186 -2.96 6.30 -16.07
CA ASN A 186 -1.63 6.42 -15.48
C ASN A 186 -1.70 5.84 -14.05
N THR A 187 -1.68 4.51 -13.95
CA THR A 187 -2.09 3.84 -12.71
C THR A 187 -0.94 3.69 -11.74
N GLU A 188 -1.10 4.26 -10.54
CA GLU A 188 -0.19 4.01 -9.44
C GLU A 188 -0.51 2.66 -8.77
N ASN A 189 -1.71 2.46 -8.26
CA ASN A 189 -2.10 1.20 -7.63
C ASN A 189 -3.51 0.76 -7.99
N SER A 190 -3.74 -0.56 -7.91
CA SER A 190 -5.05 -1.21 -8.05
C SER A 190 -5.23 -2.21 -6.92
N VAL A 191 -6.12 -1.89 -5.97
CA VAL A 191 -6.27 -2.60 -4.70
C VAL A 191 -7.62 -3.29 -4.63
N PRO A 192 -7.69 -4.63 -4.84
CA PRO A 192 -8.88 -5.39 -4.52
C PRO A 192 -9.18 -5.31 -3.02
N LEU A 193 -10.42 -4.97 -2.68
CA LEU A 193 -10.86 -4.97 -1.30
C LEU A 193 -11.00 -6.40 -0.77
N PRO A 194 -10.81 -6.61 0.55
CA PRO A 194 -11.03 -7.91 1.17
C PRO A 194 -12.45 -8.44 0.91
N LYS A 195 -12.58 -9.76 0.80
CA LYS A 195 -13.88 -10.43 0.62
C LYS A 195 -14.93 -10.10 1.70
N THR A 196 -14.48 -9.60 2.86
CA THR A 196 -15.34 -9.15 3.96
C THR A 196 -15.93 -7.77 3.73
N ALA A 197 -15.38 -6.95 2.84
CA ALA A 197 -15.90 -5.62 2.52
C ALA A 197 -17.27 -5.72 1.86
N PHE A 198 -17.36 -6.48 0.78
CA PHE A 198 -18.59 -6.71 0.01
C PHE A 198 -18.69 -8.18 -0.39
N PRO A 199 -19.31 -9.03 0.45
CA PRO A 199 -19.43 -10.45 0.16
C PRO A 199 -20.01 -10.74 -1.22
N ASN A 200 -19.48 -11.77 -1.91
CA ASN A 200 -19.90 -12.22 -3.24
C ASN A 200 -19.62 -11.22 -4.39
N ARG A 201 -18.78 -10.22 -4.19
CA ARG A 201 -18.39 -9.24 -5.20
C ARG A 201 -16.86 -9.16 -5.32
N THR A 202 -16.41 -8.65 -6.45
CA THR A 202 -15.05 -8.12 -6.60
C THR A 202 -15.16 -6.61 -6.67
N VAL A 203 -14.47 -5.92 -5.78
CA VAL A 203 -14.37 -4.46 -5.75
C VAL A 203 -12.90 -4.11 -5.76
N VAL A 204 -12.45 -3.35 -6.78
CA VAL A 204 -11.06 -2.91 -6.90
C VAL A 204 -11.04 -1.38 -6.91
N VAL A 205 -10.26 -0.79 -6.02
CA VAL A 205 -10.01 0.65 -6.01
C VAL A 205 -8.76 0.92 -6.84
N ILE A 206 -8.77 1.99 -7.65
CA ILE A 206 -7.71 2.30 -8.62
C ILE A 206 -7.31 3.77 -8.43
N GLY A 207 -6.02 4.02 -8.27
CA GLY A 207 -5.41 5.35 -8.25
C GLY A 207 -4.86 5.70 -9.63
N ASP A 208 -5.23 6.88 -10.13
CA ASP A 208 -4.75 7.42 -11.40
C ASP A 208 -3.92 8.67 -11.13
N ASP A 209 -2.63 8.56 -11.35
CA ASP A 209 -1.63 9.61 -11.15
C ASP A 209 -1.58 10.61 -12.33
N ASP A 210 -2.71 10.88 -12.99
CA ASP A 210 -2.70 11.84 -14.07
C ASP A 210 -2.47 13.28 -13.57
N SER A 211 -1.46 13.91 -14.13
CA SER A 211 -1.09 15.32 -13.91
C SER A 211 -1.74 16.29 -14.90
N GLY A 212 -2.53 15.81 -15.85
CA GLY A 212 -3.16 16.58 -16.92
C GLY A 212 -4.32 17.48 -16.46
N ALA A 213 -5.01 18.05 -17.44
CA ALA A 213 -6.11 18.99 -17.18
C ALA A 213 -7.33 18.30 -16.53
N GLU A 214 -7.56 17.03 -16.83
CA GLU A 214 -8.61 16.20 -16.30
C GLU A 214 -8.37 15.84 -14.82
N GLY A 215 -7.09 15.80 -14.40
CA GLY A 215 -6.63 15.46 -13.05
C GLY A 215 -6.65 13.97 -12.75
N GLY A 216 -5.90 13.59 -11.72
CA GLY A 216 -5.90 12.24 -11.20
C GLY A 216 -7.27 11.82 -10.67
N GLN A 217 -7.56 10.54 -10.72
CA GLN A 217 -8.87 9.98 -10.40
C GLN A 217 -8.78 8.91 -9.32
N LEU A 218 -9.74 8.90 -8.40
CA LEU A 218 -10.03 7.71 -7.62
C LEU A 218 -11.11 6.91 -8.36
N ALA A 219 -10.71 5.82 -9.02
CA ALA A 219 -11.61 4.97 -9.76
C ALA A 219 -12.00 3.72 -8.96
N LEU A 220 -13.08 3.06 -9.37
CA LEU A 220 -13.61 1.87 -8.74
C LEU A 220 -14.10 0.89 -9.80
N TYR A 221 -13.60 -0.34 -9.75
CA TYR A 221 -14.16 -1.44 -10.53
C TYR A 221 -15.04 -2.31 -9.64
N VAL A 222 -16.21 -2.70 -10.13
CA VAL A 222 -17.16 -3.57 -9.40
C VAL A 222 -17.68 -4.67 -10.31
N SER A 223 -17.48 -5.95 -9.88
CA SER A 223 -18.18 -7.12 -10.44
C SER A 223 -19.01 -7.83 -9.38
N ASN A 224 -20.14 -8.40 -9.80
CA ASN A 224 -20.99 -9.24 -8.94
C ASN A 224 -20.49 -10.69 -8.83
N THR A 225 -19.29 -10.97 -9.32
CA THR A 225 -18.65 -12.30 -9.27
C THR A 225 -17.27 -12.17 -8.61
N VAL A 226 -17.00 -13.00 -7.61
CA VAL A 226 -15.70 -13.03 -6.93
C VAL A 226 -14.61 -13.46 -7.90
N GLY A 227 -13.51 -12.70 -7.97
CA GLY A 227 -12.37 -12.94 -8.84
C GLY A 227 -12.57 -12.52 -10.30
N ASP A 228 -13.74 -12.00 -10.69
CA ASP A 228 -13.94 -11.46 -12.02
C ASP A 228 -13.37 -10.02 -12.10
N LEU A 229 -12.29 -9.89 -12.85
CA LEU A 229 -11.59 -8.63 -13.13
C LEU A 229 -11.86 -8.11 -14.56
N GLU A 230 -12.79 -8.77 -15.29
CA GLU A 230 -13.04 -8.47 -16.72
C GLU A 230 -14.45 -7.96 -17.02
N ASN A 231 -15.49 -8.57 -16.42
CA ASN A 231 -16.87 -8.37 -16.84
C ASN A 231 -17.68 -7.42 -15.93
N GLY A 232 -17.01 -6.78 -14.96
CA GLY A 232 -17.62 -5.75 -14.14
C GLY A 232 -17.71 -4.39 -14.84
N ASN A 233 -18.05 -3.39 -14.07
CA ASN A 233 -18.17 -2.00 -14.52
C ASN A 233 -17.13 -1.11 -13.82
N LEU A 234 -16.73 -0.05 -14.52
CA LEU A 234 -15.78 0.94 -14.04
C LEU A 234 -16.51 2.24 -13.68
N TYR A 235 -16.05 2.89 -12.62
CA TYR A 235 -16.62 4.11 -12.08
C TYR A 235 -15.52 5.07 -11.65
N ALA A 236 -15.82 6.37 -11.57
CA ALA A 236 -14.94 7.34 -10.94
C ALA A 236 -15.67 8.09 -9.82
N LEU A 237 -14.93 8.52 -8.79
CA LEU A 237 -15.45 9.20 -7.62
C LEU A 237 -15.92 10.61 -7.97
N ALA A 238 -17.15 10.93 -7.57
CA ALA A 238 -17.73 12.26 -7.70
C ALA A 238 -18.39 12.69 -6.38
N ARG A 239 -18.26 13.94 -6.02
CA ARG A 239 -19.03 14.51 -4.91
C ARG A 239 -20.51 14.61 -5.25
N SER A 240 -21.38 14.40 -4.27
CA SER A 240 -22.84 14.46 -4.49
C SER A 240 -23.33 15.87 -4.86
N ASP A 241 -22.57 16.91 -4.50
CA ASP A 241 -22.83 18.30 -4.85
C ASP A 241 -22.27 18.73 -6.22
N ASN A 242 -21.64 17.79 -6.97
CA ASN A 242 -20.97 18.00 -8.26
C ASN A 242 -19.75 18.97 -8.22
N ASN A 243 -19.22 19.28 -7.06
CA ASN A 243 -17.99 20.04 -6.98
C ASN A 243 -16.80 19.15 -7.36
N THR A 244 -16.06 19.55 -8.38
CA THR A 244 -14.91 18.80 -8.93
C THR A 244 -13.56 19.26 -8.38
N ARG A 245 -13.54 20.34 -7.56
CA ARG A 245 -12.29 20.90 -7.04
C ARG A 245 -11.84 20.18 -5.79
N GLU A 246 -10.67 19.59 -5.83
CA GLU A 246 -10.05 18.90 -4.70
C GLU A 246 -9.92 19.82 -3.47
N ARG A 247 -9.37 21.03 -3.68
CA ARG A 247 -9.06 21.98 -2.60
C ARG A 247 -10.27 22.52 -1.85
N ASP A 248 -11.47 22.36 -2.40
CA ASP A 248 -12.71 22.77 -1.70
C ASP A 248 -13.13 21.77 -0.61
N MET A 249 -12.44 20.63 -0.50
CA MET A 249 -12.54 19.74 0.66
C MET A 249 -11.55 20.19 1.73
N VAL A 250 -12.04 20.33 2.98
CA VAL A 250 -11.25 20.82 4.11
C VAL A 250 -11.25 19.84 5.27
N ILE A 251 -10.17 19.83 6.07
CA ILE A 251 -10.04 18.98 7.26
C ILE A 251 -11.21 19.21 8.22
N GLY A 252 -11.70 18.11 8.80
CA GLY A 252 -12.79 18.13 9.77
C GLY A 252 -14.20 18.14 9.15
N GLN A 253 -14.31 18.14 7.83
CA GLN A 253 -15.56 18.00 7.13
C GLN A 253 -15.63 16.67 6.36
N THR A 254 -16.83 16.10 6.31
CA THR A 254 -17.14 14.88 5.58
C THR A 254 -18.06 15.22 4.42
N TYR A 255 -17.75 14.74 3.24
CA TYR A 255 -18.48 15.02 2.01
C TYR A 255 -19.13 13.74 1.48
N PRO A 256 -20.45 13.73 1.21
CA PRO A 256 -21.09 12.61 0.52
C PRO A 256 -20.53 12.45 -0.90
N VAL A 257 -20.21 11.19 -1.25
CA VAL A 257 -19.69 10.84 -2.58
C VAL A 257 -20.46 9.69 -3.19
N GLN A 258 -20.37 9.61 -4.51
CA GLN A 258 -20.86 8.50 -5.30
C GLN A 258 -19.85 8.16 -6.40
N PHE A 259 -19.79 6.90 -6.77
CA PHE A 259 -19.01 6.46 -7.91
C PHE A 259 -19.92 6.41 -9.14
N ARG A 260 -19.59 7.19 -10.17
CA ARG A 260 -20.35 7.34 -11.39
C ARG A 260 -19.74 6.51 -12.51
N GLN A 261 -20.58 5.78 -13.24
CA GLN A 261 -20.14 4.81 -14.23
C GLN A 261 -19.47 5.45 -15.45
N ILE A 262 -18.35 4.87 -15.85
CA ILE A 262 -17.71 5.07 -17.14
C ILE A 262 -18.18 3.94 -18.05
N GLN A 263 -18.88 4.28 -19.12
CA GLN A 263 -19.46 3.30 -20.03
C GLN A 263 -18.40 2.76 -21.00
N ASN A 264 -18.49 1.46 -21.33
CA ASN A 264 -17.66 0.80 -22.35
C ASN A 264 -16.14 0.83 -22.10
N GLN A 265 -15.71 0.92 -20.83
CA GLN A 265 -14.31 1.10 -20.43
C GLN A 265 -13.32 0.15 -21.12
N ARG A 266 -13.72 -1.09 -21.45
CA ARG A 266 -12.85 -2.09 -22.10
C ARG A 266 -12.48 -1.76 -23.54
N THR A 267 -13.20 -0.86 -24.19
CA THR A 267 -13.01 -0.47 -25.58
C THR A 267 -12.53 0.97 -25.74
N LEU A 268 -12.50 1.72 -24.64
CA LEU A 268 -12.00 3.09 -24.63
C LEU A 268 -10.47 3.10 -24.55
N THR A 269 -9.87 4.12 -25.16
CA THR A 269 -8.48 4.49 -24.89
C THR A 269 -8.41 5.19 -23.52
N GLY A 270 -7.23 5.30 -22.92
CA GLY A 270 -7.03 6.05 -21.69
C GLY A 270 -7.48 7.49 -21.83
N ARG A 271 -7.13 8.14 -22.94
CA ARG A 271 -7.61 9.49 -23.26
C ARG A 271 -9.14 9.61 -23.25
N GLN A 272 -9.85 8.62 -23.78
CA GLN A 272 -11.31 8.61 -23.78
C GLN A 272 -11.89 8.37 -22.37
N ILE A 273 -11.22 7.56 -21.55
CA ILE A 273 -11.59 7.35 -20.16
C ILE A 273 -11.46 8.66 -19.38
N ASN A 274 -10.33 9.37 -19.50
CA ASN A 274 -10.12 10.68 -18.86
C ASN A 274 -11.19 11.71 -19.30
N GLN A 275 -11.55 11.76 -20.57
CA GLN A 275 -12.64 12.60 -21.04
C GLN A 275 -14.01 12.22 -20.45
N ALA A 276 -14.24 10.91 -20.24
CA ALA A 276 -15.48 10.45 -19.61
C ALA A 276 -15.58 10.91 -18.14
N THR A 277 -14.46 10.96 -17.39
CA THR A 277 -14.45 11.46 -16.00
C THR A 277 -14.92 12.91 -15.89
N VAL A 278 -14.53 13.74 -16.85
CA VAL A 278 -15.02 15.15 -16.94
C VAL A 278 -16.53 15.18 -17.14
N THR A 279 -17.06 14.34 -18.04
CA THR A 279 -18.50 14.31 -18.38
C THR A 279 -19.35 13.92 -17.18
N ILE A 280 -18.85 13.06 -16.30
CA ILE A 280 -19.56 12.61 -15.10
C ILE A 280 -19.29 13.48 -13.86
N ASN A 281 -18.58 14.60 -13.99
CA ASN A 281 -18.16 15.49 -12.91
C ASN A 281 -17.40 14.75 -11.81
N ALA A 282 -16.42 13.93 -12.17
CA ALA A 282 -15.52 13.32 -11.20
C ALA A 282 -14.65 14.39 -10.51
N VAL A 283 -14.20 14.10 -9.29
CA VAL A 283 -13.27 14.98 -8.57
C VAL A 283 -11.91 14.93 -9.30
N ARG A 284 -11.29 16.09 -9.47
CA ARG A 284 -9.97 16.23 -10.11
C ARG A 284 -8.92 16.39 -9.03
N PHE A 285 -8.26 15.30 -8.70
CA PHE A 285 -7.17 15.31 -7.72
C PHE A 285 -5.85 15.75 -8.35
N GLY A 286 -4.93 16.19 -7.53
CA GLY A 286 -3.57 16.53 -7.92
C GLY A 286 -2.66 15.31 -7.87
N ARG A 287 -2.87 14.30 -8.73
CA ARG A 287 -2.14 13.03 -8.81
C ARG A 287 -2.54 12.07 -7.66
N VAL A 288 -3.44 11.10 -7.95
CA VAL A 288 -3.80 10.06 -6.99
C VAL A 288 -2.77 8.95 -7.09
N GLU A 289 -1.99 8.81 -6.03
CA GLU A 289 -0.93 7.81 -5.91
C GLU A 289 -1.44 6.53 -5.25
N ASP A 290 -0.76 6.05 -4.22
CA ASP A 290 -1.05 4.77 -3.63
C ASP A 290 -2.32 4.78 -2.77
N ILE A 291 -2.90 3.60 -2.63
CA ILE A 291 -4.15 3.33 -1.94
C ILE A 291 -3.99 2.09 -1.07
N ASP A 292 -4.53 2.12 0.14
CA ASP A 292 -4.67 0.91 0.93
C ASP A 292 -5.98 0.94 1.75
N TYR A 293 -6.49 -0.25 2.11
CA TYR A 293 -7.64 -0.38 2.98
C TYR A 293 -7.22 -0.59 4.44
N ARG A 294 -8.04 -0.15 5.37
CA ARG A 294 -7.81 -0.36 6.80
C ARG A 294 -7.86 -1.85 7.15
N LYS A 295 -6.80 -2.33 7.77
CA LYS A 295 -6.68 -3.72 8.23
C LYS A 295 -7.50 -3.95 9.51
N GLY A 296 -7.53 -5.19 9.98
CA GLY A 296 -8.24 -5.60 11.19
C GLY A 296 -9.42 -6.53 10.90
N SER A 297 -10.00 -7.10 11.95
CA SER A 297 -11.04 -8.15 11.85
C SER A 297 -12.44 -7.60 11.54
N ALA A 298 -12.69 -6.32 11.81
CA ALA A 298 -14.00 -5.72 11.60
C ALA A 298 -14.29 -5.50 10.10
N ALA A 299 -15.40 -6.00 9.59
CA ALA A 299 -15.80 -5.79 8.19
C ALA A 299 -15.94 -4.30 7.81
N ALA A 300 -16.24 -3.43 8.77
CA ALA A 300 -16.25 -1.98 8.56
C ALA A 300 -14.87 -1.43 8.18
N ASN A 301 -13.78 -1.98 8.73
CA ASN A 301 -12.42 -1.58 8.37
C ASN A 301 -12.12 -1.88 6.90
N ALA A 302 -12.54 -3.05 6.41
CA ALA A 302 -12.36 -3.44 5.01
C ALA A 302 -13.10 -2.52 4.01
N ARG A 303 -14.06 -1.70 4.48
CA ARG A 303 -14.79 -0.68 3.73
C ARG A 303 -14.26 0.74 3.97
N GLU A 304 -13.13 0.88 4.60
CA GLU A 304 -12.45 2.14 4.87
C GLU A 304 -11.10 2.13 4.14
N ILE A 305 -10.96 2.97 3.12
CA ILE A 305 -9.70 3.12 2.36
C ILE A 305 -9.07 4.46 2.66
N TYR A 306 -7.76 4.50 2.55
CA TYR A 306 -6.97 5.71 2.55
C TYR A 306 -6.17 5.76 1.26
N PHE A 307 -5.95 6.97 0.75
CA PHE A 307 -5.13 7.18 -0.43
C PHE A 307 -4.36 8.50 -0.33
N THR A 308 -3.25 8.54 -0.98
CA THR A 308 -2.39 9.70 -1.11
C THR A 308 -2.73 10.47 -2.39
N VAL A 309 -2.57 11.76 -2.32
CA VAL A 309 -2.55 12.67 -3.46
C VAL A 309 -1.25 13.44 -3.34
N THR A 310 -0.29 13.18 -4.22
CA THR A 310 1.07 13.73 -4.09
C THR A 310 1.11 15.23 -4.32
N GLY A 311 0.24 15.74 -5.19
CA GLY A 311 0.10 17.16 -5.44
C GLY A 311 0.75 17.65 -6.72
N GLN A 312 0.49 18.91 -7.07
CA GLN A 312 1.01 19.57 -8.26
C GLN A 312 1.42 20.98 -7.95
N ASN A 313 2.53 21.45 -8.53
CA ASN A 313 2.94 22.84 -8.37
C ASN A 313 1.81 23.79 -8.79
N ASN A 314 1.70 24.93 -8.10
CA ASN A 314 0.69 25.97 -8.37
C ASN A 314 1.00 26.75 -9.65
N SER A 315 1.07 26.04 -10.77
CA SER A 315 1.33 26.56 -12.11
C SER A 315 0.64 25.69 -13.16
N GLY A 316 0.64 26.11 -14.42
CA GLY A 316 0.05 25.33 -15.50
C GLY A 316 -1.41 24.97 -15.25
N VAL A 317 -1.73 23.67 -15.21
CA VAL A 317 -3.10 23.16 -14.99
C VAL A 317 -3.62 23.39 -13.57
N ASN A 318 -2.74 23.69 -12.60
CA ASN A 318 -3.08 24.00 -11.21
C ASN A 318 -2.85 25.49 -10.87
N ALA A 319 -2.77 26.39 -11.85
CA ALA A 319 -2.56 27.82 -11.61
C ALA A 319 -3.71 28.49 -10.81
N ASP A 320 -4.88 27.87 -10.79
CA ASP A 320 -6.06 28.31 -10.03
C ASP A 320 -6.14 27.72 -8.62
N TYR A 321 -5.12 26.99 -8.17
CA TYR A 321 -5.06 26.31 -6.87
C TYR A 321 -6.25 25.36 -6.62
N SER A 322 -6.75 24.72 -7.65
CA SER A 322 -7.85 23.75 -7.52
C SER A 322 -7.40 22.43 -6.93
N ARG A 323 -6.10 22.16 -6.93
CA ARG A 323 -5.45 20.95 -6.45
C ARG A 323 -4.39 21.25 -5.39
N THR A 324 -4.08 20.28 -4.54
CA THR A 324 -3.00 20.41 -3.54
C THR A 324 -1.64 20.61 -4.22
N LYS A 325 -0.73 21.36 -3.55
CA LYS A 325 0.68 21.46 -3.95
C LYS A 325 1.56 20.46 -3.23
N TYR A 326 1.44 20.37 -1.90
CA TYR A 326 2.34 19.59 -1.05
C TYR A 326 1.76 18.23 -0.67
N GLY A 327 0.62 17.90 -1.26
CA GLY A 327 -0.03 16.62 -1.09
C GLY A 327 -1.01 16.53 0.07
N ARG A 328 -1.87 15.53 -0.02
CA ARG A 328 -2.93 15.24 0.95
C ARG A 328 -3.11 13.74 1.15
N VAL A 329 -3.64 13.37 2.31
CA VAL A 329 -4.15 12.03 2.56
C VAL A 329 -5.65 12.12 2.76
N TYR A 330 -6.37 11.28 2.05
CA TYR A 330 -7.82 11.16 2.12
C TYR A 330 -8.24 9.84 2.75
N ARG A 331 -9.45 9.83 3.35
CA ARG A 331 -10.14 8.62 3.74
C ARG A 331 -11.49 8.56 3.04
N VAL A 332 -11.80 7.41 2.42
CA VAL A 332 -13.16 7.10 1.95
C VAL A 332 -13.74 5.99 2.81
N LYS A 333 -14.97 6.20 3.28
CA LYS A 333 -15.78 5.16 3.91
C LYS A 333 -16.93 4.81 2.98
N PHE A 334 -16.92 3.58 2.50
CA PHE A 334 -18.00 3.06 1.67
C PHE A 334 -19.26 2.78 2.48
N ASP A 335 -20.42 2.92 1.86
CA ASP A 335 -21.68 2.42 2.43
C ASP A 335 -21.61 0.90 2.65
N GLU A 336 -22.29 0.43 3.67
CA GLU A 336 -22.22 -0.98 4.10
C GLU A 336 -22.70 -1.96 3.03
N SER A 337 -23.67 -1.58 2.25
CA SER A 337 -24.37 -2.41 1.27
C SER A 337 -24.07 -2.06 -0.18
N ASN A 338 -23.60 -0.83 -0.42
CA ASN A 338 -23.42 -0.29 -1.76
C ASN A 338 -22.01 0.32 -1.96
N PRO A 339 -21.10 -0.38 -2.65
CA PRO A 339 -19.76 0.14 -2.91
C PRO A 339 -19.73 1.43 -3.76
N LEU A 340 -20.86 1.79 -4.40
CA LEU A 340 -20.94 2.98 -5.23
C LEU A 340 -21.30 4.26 -4.45
N GLN A 341 -21.45 4.18 -3.14
CA GLN A 341 -21.76 5.31 -2.27
C GLN A 341 -20.86 5.32 -1.04
N GLY A 342 -20.69 6.50 -0.48
CA GLY A 342 -19.89 6.65 0.72
C GLY A 342 -19.66 8.11 1.09
N THR A 343 -18.61 8.31 1.86
CA THR A 343 -18.16 9.63 2.28
C THR A 343 -16.66 9.75 2.11
N ILE A 344 -16.18 10.96 1.80
CA ILE A 344 -14.77 11.30 1.75
C ILE A 344 -14.43 12.40 2.76
N GLU A 345 -13.26 12.33 3.35
CA GLU A 345 -12.71 13.39 4.20
C GLU A 345 -11.21 13.55 3.96
N VAL A 346 -10.70 14.77 4.17
CA VAL A 346 -9.27 15.07 4.20
C VAL A 346 -8.74 14.71 5.60
N ILE A 347 -7.77 13.81 5.67
CA ILE A 347 -7.14 13.38 6.92
C ILE A 347 -5.92 14.22 7.24
N LEU A 348 -5.06 14.46 6.24
CA LEU A 348 -3.85 15.26 6.33
C LEU A 348 -3.79 16.21 5.14
N ASP A 349 -3.39 17.46 5.38
CA ASP A 349 -3.27 18.51 4.36
C ASP A 349 -1.87 19.14 4.44
N GLY A 350 -1.02 18.83 3.47
CA GLY A 350 0.32 19.38 3.36
C GLY A 350 0.34 20.88 3.01
N ASP A 351 -0.73 21.40 2.40
CA ASP A 351 -0.83 22.82 2.08
C ASP A 351 -1.13 23.69 3.32
N ASP A 352 -1.61 23.11 4.42
CA ASP A 352 -1.64 23.78 5.71
C ASP A 352 -0.26 23.71 6.37
N ARG A 353 0.61 24.67 6.01
CA ARG A 353 2.00 24.76 6.52
C ARG A 353 2.07 25.09 8.03
N THR A 354 0.95 25.19 8.72
CA THR A 354 0.84 25.33 10.18
C THR A 354 0.24 24.11 10.85
N GLY A 355 -0.38 23.23 10.09
CA GLY A 355 -1.07 22.02 10.52
C GLY A 355 -0.14 20.86 10.89
N PRO A 356 -0.72 19.71 11.23
CA PRO A 356 0.03 18.50 11.57
C PRO A 356 0.91 17.98 10.43
N ALA A 357 0.47 18.11 9.18
CA ALA A 357 1.19 17.68 7.97
C ALA A 357 2.04 18.81 7.34
N ARG A 358 2.38 19.86 8.11
CA ARG A 358 3.12 21.04 7.61
C ARG A 358 4.48 20.75 6.98
N GLN A 359 5.03 19.55 7.23
CA GLN A 359 6.33 19.15 6.69
C GLN A 359 6.20 18.27 5.44
N PHE A 360 4.99 17.92 4.98
CA PHE A 360 4.82 17.08 3.80
C PHE A 360 5.57 17.67 2.59
N GLN A 361 6.28 16.77 1.93
CA GLN A 361 6.99 16.95 0.67
C GLN A 361 6.48 15.93 -0.35
N ASN A 362 5.17 15.98 -0.62
CA ASN A 362 4.52 15.13 -1.61
C ASN A 362 4.45 13.65 -1.19
N PRO A 363 3.41 13.28 -0.41
CA PRO A 363 3.14 11.90 -0.04
C PRO A 363 2.79 11.06 -1.26
N ASP A 364 3.31 9.85 -1.30
CA ASP A 364 3.18 8.92 -2.41
C ASP A 364 2.62 7.58 -1.91
N ASN A 365 3.48 6.64 -1.48
CA ASN A 365 3.03 5.33 -1.03
C ASN A 365 2.35 5.37 0.34
N ILE A 366 1.49 4.38 0.62
CA ILE A 366 0.73 4.30 1.86
C ILE A 366 0.55 2.85 2.33
N TYR A 367 0.70 2.62 3.64
CA TYR A 367 0.24 1.39 4.30
C TYR A 367 -0.78 1.73 5.38
N VAL A 368 -1.89 0.99 5.43
CA VAL A 368 -2.96 1.21 6.40
C VAL A 368 -3.12 -0.02 7.30
N GLY A 369 -2.65 0.10 8.55
CA GLY A 369 -2.87 -0.88 9.60
C GLY A 369 -4.27 -0.79 10.23
N GLU A 370 -4.45 -1.46 11.36
CA GLU A 370 -5.70 -1.35 12.12
C GLU A 370 -5.81 0.00 12.85
N ASN A 371 -4.69 0.49 13.40
CA ASN A 371 -4.65 1.67 14.25
C ASN A 371 -3.79 2.81 13.71
N TYR A 372 -2.94 2.53 12.72
CA TYR A 372 -1.99 3.49 12.18
C TYR A 372 -1.98 3.47 10.66
N VAL A 373 -1.75 4.65 10.09
CA VAL A 373 -1.45 4.85 8.67
C VAL A 373 0.01 5.27 8.56
N TYR A 374 0.74 4.66 7.64
CA TYR A 374 2.10 5.04 7.28
C TYR A 374 2.07 5.68 5.90
N VAL A 375 2.60 6.88 5.80
CA VAL A 375 2.61 7.69 4.58
C VAL A 375 4.06 7.92 4.21
N GLN A 376 4.45 7.55 3.01
CA GLN A 376 5.80 7.65 2.48
C GLN A 376 5.88 8.83 1.50
N GLU A 377 7.00 9.53 1.50
CA GLU A 377 7.23 10.66 0.59
C GLU A 377 8.01 10.25 -0.65
N ASP A 378 7.61 10.86 -1.78
CA ASP A 378 8.43 11.08 -2.97
C ASP A 378 8.42 12.58 -3.28
N ASP A 379 9.54 13.27 -3.12
CA ASP A 379 9.58 14.71 -3.30
C ASP A 379 9.53 15.11 -4.78
N ASN A 380 8.61 16.01 -5.13
CA ASN A 380 8.46 16.53 -6.49
C ASN A 380 9.53 17.56 -6.91
N GLY A 381 10.51 17.85 -6.07
CA GLY A 381 11.62 18.74 -6.41
C GLY A 381 11.20 20.18 -6.65
N TYR A 382 10.27 20.73 -5.86
CA TYR A 382 9.82 22.13 -6.01
C TYR A 382 10.87 23.17 -5.57
N GLY A 383 11.95 22.74 -4.91
CA GLY A 383 13.07 23.56 -4.50
C GLY A 383 12.92 24.19 -3.12
N ASP A 384 11.88 23.86 -2.40
CA ASP A 384 11.61 24.29 -1.02
C ASP A 384 11.60 23.11 -0.02
N GLU A 385 12.13 21.95 -0.42
CA GLU A 385 12.30 20.76 0.42
C GLU A 385 13.27 21.04 1.56
N THR A 386 12.96 20.48 2.73
CA THR A 386 13.69 20.75 3.99
C THR A 386 14.36 19.52 4.59
N HIS A 387 14.02 18.31 4.13
CA HIS A 387 14.53 17.02 4.63
C HIS A 387 14.61 15.99 3.50
N ASP A 388 15.28 14.88 3.75
CA ASP A 388 15.21 13.69 2.92
C ASP A 388 13.89 12.96 3.21
N ALA A 389 13.33 12.27 2.23
CA ALA A 389 11.98 11.69 2.33
C ALA A 389 11.72 10.95 3.65
N TYR A 390 10.59 11.25 4.27
CA TYR A 390 10.13 10.64 5.50
C TYR A 390 9.11 9.55 5.25
N VAL A 391 9.00 8.60 6.21
CA VAL A 391 7.77 7.86 6.46
C VAL A 391 7.10 8.49 7.67
N TYR A 392 5.89 8.97 7.50
CA TYR A 392 5.05 9.48 8.60
C TYR A 392 4.17 8.38 9.15
N GLN A 393 3.99 8.41 10.46
CA GLN A 393 3.01 7.59 11.19
C GLN A 393 1.85 8.49 11.62
N TYR A 394 0.65 8.14 11.18
CA TYR A 394 -0.60 8.78 11.62
C TYR A 394 -1.39 7.82 12.49
N ASN A 395 -1.78 8.23 13.70
CA ASN A 395 -2.64 7.45 14.59
C ASN A 395 -4.12 7.75 14.26
N ILE A 396 -4.87 6.73 13.85
CA ILE A 396 -6.27 6.88 13.41
C ILE A 396 -7.18 7.39 14.53
N ALA A 397 -6.94 6.99 15.78
CA ALA A 397 -7.78 7.35 16.92
C ALA A 397 -7.46 8.76 17.47
N THR A 398 -6.17 9.07 17.68
CA THR A 398 -5.75 10.36 18.27
C THR A 398 -5.52 11.45 17.24
N LYS A 399 -5.37 11.07 15.94
CA LYS A 399 -5.04 11.97 14.83
C LYS A 399 -3.64 12.59 14.90
N ASP A 400 -2.78 12.06 15.79
CA ASP A 400 -1.39 12.49 15.86
C ASP A 400 -0.61 12.00 14.64
N VAL A 401 0.25 12.86 14.09
CA VAL A 401 1.17 12.53 13.00
C VAL A 401 2.60 12.91 13.38
N ARG A 402 3.55 12.03 13.00
CA ARG A 402 4.99 12.27 13.22
C ARG A 402 5.83 11.52 12.19
N PRO A 403 7.01 12.02 11.80
CA PRO A 403 7.96 11.23 11.05
C PRO A 403 8.54 10.11 11.93
N VAL A 404 8.74 8.92 11.36
CA VAL A 404 9.26 7.74 12.06
C VAL A 404 10.48 7.13 11.38
N LEU A 405 10.61 7.29 10.07
CA LEU A 405 11.78 6.90 9.28
C LEU A 405 12.20 8.06 8.37
N GLU A 406 13.48 8.04 7.97
CA GLU A 406 14.05 8.98 7.01
C GLU A 406 15.04 8.25 6.12
N LEU A 407 15.06 8.56 4.82
CA LEU A 407 16.08 8.04 3.91
C LEU A 407 17.46 8.53 4.30
N ASP A 408 18.44 7.61 4.34
CA ASP A 408 19.83 7.91 4.65
C ASP A 408 20.66 7.92 3.36
N HIS A 409 20.83 9.08 2.78
CA HIS A 409 21.67 9.28 1.59
C HIS A 409 23.18 9.07 1.84
N ARG A 410 23.57 8.73 3.05
CA ARG A 410 24.97 8.41 3.45
C ARG A 410 26.01 9.48 3.09
N ARG A 411 25.59 10.74 3.00
CA ARG A 411 26.42 11.86 2.51
C ARG A 411 27.72 12.05 3.27
N THR A 412 27.76 11.68 4.55
CA THR A 412 28.94 11.82 5.44
C THR A 412 29.72 10.52 5.64
N GLN A 413 29.29 9.43 5.00
CA GLN A 413 29.90 8.12 5.13
C GLN A 413 31.01 7.90 4.09
N ALA A 414 31.93 6.98 4.36
CA ALA A 414 33.04 6.67 3.45
C ALA A 414 32.58 6.12 2.09
N ASP A 415 31.39 5.55 2.03
CA ASP A 415 30.76 4.97 0.83
C ASP A 415 29.78 5.93 0.12
N ALA A 416 29.74 7.20 0.51
CA ALA A 416 28.86 8.20 -0.08
C ALA A 416 28.92 8.22 -1.63
N ALA A 417 30.10 8.08 -2.21
CA ALA A 417 30.29 8.10 -3.65
C ALA A 417 29.63 6.92 -4.38
N ILE A 418 29.31 5.82 -3.70
CA ILE A 418 28.60 4.68 -4.28
C ILE A 418 27.14 5.02 -4.46
N TYR A 419 26.52 5.60 -3.42
CA TYR A 419 25.08 5.83 -3.36
C TYR A 419 24.65 7.18 -3.95
N ASN A 420 25.60 8.13 -4.14
CA ASN A 420 25.35 9.46 -4.67
C ASN A 420 26.21 9.72 -5.93
N ALA A 421 26.25 8.78 -6.88
CA ALA A 421 27.13 8.81 -8.04
C ALA A 421 26.89 10.00 -8.99
N GLU A 422 25.68 10.56 -9.03
CA GLU A 422 25.31 11.69 -9.90
C GLU A 422 25.38 13.06 -9.21
N GLY A 423 26.18 13.15 -8.17
CA GLY A 423 26.32 14.35 -7.38
C GLY A 423 25.31 14.41 -6.25
N ALA A 424 25.81 14.36 -5.03
CA ALA A 424 24.99 14.40 -3.85
C ALA A 424 24.12 15.66 -3.84
N ARG A 425 22.81 15.51 -3.84
CA ARG A 425 21.94 16.62 -3.49
C ARG A 425 22.30 17.10 -2.08
N PRO A 426 22.30 18.41 -1.82
CA PRO A 426 22.52 18.91 -0.46
C PRO A 426 21.53 18.27 0.54
N ALA A 427 21.92 18.21 1.80
CA ALA A 427 21.01 17.78 2.86
C ALA A 427 19.70 18.59 2.80
N GLY A 428 18.56 17.95 2.96
CA GLY A 428 17.26 18.56 2.78
C GLY A 428 16.85 18.81 1.33
N LYS A 429 17.55 18.21 0.39
CA LYS A 429 17.19 18.16 -1.02
C LYS A 429 17.02 16.69 -1.38
N ALA A 430 15.87 16.15 -1.13
CA ALA A 430 15.54 14.76 -1.40
C ALA A 430 15.81 14.36 -2.86
N GLY A 431 15.23 13.39 -3.38
CA GLY A 431 15.45 12.85 -4.71
C GLY A 431 15.67 11.37 -4.66
N TRP A 432 15.49 10.78 -3.49
CA TRP A 432 15.22 9.38 -3.26
C TRP A 432 13.79 9.27 -2.75
N GLU A 433 13.18 8.14 -3.04
CA GLU A 433 11.82 7.85 -2.60
C GLU A 433 11.72 6.47 -1.95
N TYR A 434 10.59 6.22 -1.33
CA TYR A 434 10.18 4.91 -0.89
C TYR A 434 9.29 4.28 -1.95
N GLY A 435 9.28 2.96 -2.00
CA GLY A 435 8.21 2.20 -2.62
C GLY A 435 7.34 1.53 -1.56
N ALA A 436 6.79 0.35 -1.86
CA ALA A 436 5.86 -0.35 -0.99
C ALA A 436 6.37 -0.59 0.43
N MET A 437 5.49 -0.40 1.41
CA MET A 437 5.61 -0.87 2.78
C MET A 437 4.57 -1.97 3.02
N ILE A 438 5.01 -3.22 3.17
CA ILE A 438 4.10 -4.37 3.34
C ILE A 438 4.29 -5.04 4.70
N ASP A 439 3.17 -5.35 5.38
CA ASP A 439 3.20 -6.08 6.64
C ASP A 439 3.52 -7.55 6.40
N VAL A 440 4.58 -8.04 7.02
CA VAL A 440 5.04 -9.44 6.95
C VAL A 440 5.07 -10.09 8.32
N SER A 441 4.39 -9.51 9.30
CA SER A 441 4.42 -9.97 10.70
C SER A 441 4.00 -11.41 10.85
N ALA A 442 2.96 -11.83 10.12
CA ALA A 442 2.45 -13.20 10.17
C ALA A 442 3.43 -14.19 9.52
N GLU A 443 4.03 -13.80 8.41
CA GLU A 443 4.94 -14.61 7.61
C GLU A 443 6.25 -14.89 8.36
N VAL A 444 6.80 -13.87 9.03
CA VAL A 444 8.09 -13.98 9.73
C VAL A 444 7.94 -14.31 11.23
N GLY A 445 6.71 -14.33 11.77
CA GLY A 445 6.45 -14.65 13.17
C GLY A 445 6.88 -13.58 14.18
N HIS A 446 7.00 -12.33 13.73
CA HIS A 446 7.29 -11.16 14.57
C HIS A 446 6.21 -10.12 14.40
N ALA A 447 5.59 -9.68 15.48
CA ALA A 447 4.64 -8.57 15.43
C ALA A 447 5.33 -7.28 14.95
N ASN A 448 4.54 -6.42 14.30
CA ASN A 448 5.00 -5.08 13.88
C ASN A 448 6.25 -5.12 12.97
N THR A 449 6.23 -6.00 11.97
CA THR A 449 7.35 -6.22 11.06
C THR A 449 6.91 -6.01 9.62
N PHE A 450 7.69 -5.20 8.90
CA PHE A 450 7.40 -4.78 7.53
C PHE A 450 8.60 -5.04 6.63
N ILE A 451 8.33 -5.25 5.33
CA ILE A 451 9.32 -5.05 4.28
C ILE A 451 9.04 -3.68 3.67
N LEU A 452 10.11 -2.91 3.44
CA LEU A 452 10.07 -1.58 2.86
C LEU A 452 10.98 -1.52 1.65
N SER A 453 10.46 -1.05 0.53
CA SER A 453 11.19 -0.79 -0.70
C SER A 453 11.84 0.59 -0.67
N ILE A 454 13.04 0.72 -1.23
CA ILE A 454 13.80 1.97 -1.26
C ILE A 454 14.33 2.20 -2.68
N GLN A 455 14.07 3.38 -3.21
CA GLN A 455 14.49 3.86 -4.53
C GLN A 455 15.57 4.94 -4.39
N PRO A 456 16.84 4.56 -4.27
CA PRO A 456 17.94 5.52 -4.14
C PRO A 456 18.38 6.01 -5.53
N HIS A 457 17.65 6.94 -6.15
CA HIS A 457 17.78 7.35 -7.55
C HIS A 457 19.18 7.80 -7.97
N SER A 458 20.01 8.25 -7.04
CA SER A 458 21.41 8.58 -7.31
C SER A 458 22.38 7.40 -7.19
N TRP A 459 21.92 6.22 -6.74
CA TRP A 459 22.73 5.01 -6.74
C TRP A 459 22.68 4.34 -8.12
N ARG A 460 23.58 4.72 -8.98
CA ARG A 460 23.65 4.30 -10.39
C ARG A 460 25.02 3.75 -10.76
N ALA A 461 25.03 2.69 -11.55
CA ALA A 461 26.28 2.16 -12.12
C ALA A 461 26.01 1.39 -13.41
N PRO A 462 26.97 1.33 -14.37
CA PRO A 462 26.83 0.56 -15.61
C PRO A 462 26.51 -0.92 -15.41
N LYS A 463 26.90 -1.50 -14.28
CA LYS A 463 26.65 -2.91 -13.94
C LYS A 463 25.17 -3.23 -13.68
N TYR A 464 24.32 -2.23 -13.49
CA TYR A 464 22.87 -2.38 -13.30
C TYR A 464 22.08 -2.17 -14.61
N ALA A 465 22.75 -1.83 -15.71
CA ALA A 465 22.08 -1.57 -16.98
C ALA A 465 21.55 -2.84 -17.64
N GLY A 466 20.28 -2.81 -18.07
CA GLY A 466 19.63 -3.90 -18.82
C GLY A 466 19.52 -5.21 -18.06
N VAL A 467 19.50 -5.19 -16.75
CA VAL A 467 19.56 -6.37 -15.87
C VAL A 467 18.31 -7.26 -15.93
N ASP A 468 17.19 -6.72 -16.38
CA ASP A 468 15.93 -7.43 -16.57
C ASP A 468 15.91 -8.35 -17.81
N GLY A 469 16.89 -8.20 -18.72
CA GLY A 469 16.99 -8.96 -19.98
C GLY A 469 15.94 -8.58 -21.04
N GLY A 470 15.18 -7.53 -20.82
CA GLY A 470 14.25 -6.98 -21.80
C GLY A 470 14.92 -6.06 -22.80
N THR A 471 14.15 -5.49 -23.74
CA THR A 471 14.67 -4.71 -24.87
C THR A 471 14.30 -3.22 -24.84
N ILE A 472 13.46 -2.78 -23.89
CA ILE A 472 12.97 -1.40 -23.84
C ILE A 472 13.83 -0.52 -22.94
N ARG A 473 14.31 -1.03 -21.79
CA ARG A 473 15.04 -0.27 -20.77
C ARG A 473 16.53 -0.64 -20.68
N LEU A 474 17.19 -0.85 -21.80
CA LEU A 474 18.59 -1.31 -21.87
C LEU A 474 19.61 -0.41 -21.18
N SER A 475 19.33 0.89 -21.06
CA SER A 475 20.22 1.88 -20.44
C SER A 475 19.87 2.22 -19.00
N GLU A 476 18.73 1.70 -18.47
CA GLU A 476 18.37 1.94 -17.08
C GLU A 476 19.38 1.27 -16.16
N ASN A 477 19.97 2.04 -15.26
CA ASN A 477 21.14 1.64 -14.49
C ASN A 477 21.04 2.02 -12.99
N GLN A 478 19.85 2.29 -12.49
CA GLN A 478 19.60 2.48 -11.07
C GLN A 478 19.75 1.18 -10.29
N ALA A 479 20.02 1.33 -9.01
CA ALA A 479 20.01 0.28 -8.01
C ALA A 479 18.86 0.48 -7.02
N SER A 480 18.60 -0.51 -6.17
CA SER A 480 17.60 -0.41 -5.13
C SER A 480 17.87 -1.34 -3.94
N GLN A 481 17.05 -1.22 -2.91
CA GLN A 481 17.15 -2.01 -1.70
C GLN A 481 15.78 -2.37 -1.14
N LEU A 482 15.67 -3.58 -0.57
CA LEU A 482 14.64 -3.93 0.40
C LEU A 482 15.24 -4.01 1.79
N VAL A 483 14.50 -3.50 2.78
CA VAL A 483 14.84 -3.65 4.19
C VAL A 483 13.68 -4.27 4.96
N VAL A 484 13.99 -4.94 6.08
CA VAL A 484 13.01 -5.34 7.09
C VAL A 484 12.99 -4.27 8.18
N VAL A 485 11.83 -3.74 8.50
CA VAL A 485 11.60 -2.77 9.57
C VAL A 485 10.74 -3.43 10.64
N LYS A 486 11.23 -3.50 11.89
CA LYS A 486 10.51 -4.08 13.02
C LYS A 486 10.30 -3.05 14.12
N GLY A 487 9.13 -3.05 14.74
CA GLY A 487 8.82 -2.20 15.90
C GLY A 487 7.87 -1.04 15.61
N LEU A 488 7.42 -0.87 14.37
CA LEU A 488 6.37 0.11 14.03
C LEU A 488 4.99 -0.54 14.28
N PRO A 489 4.12 0.02 15.16
CA PRO A 489 2.82 -0.57 15.48
C PRO A 489 1.84 -0.54 14.30
N ARG A 490 0.87 -1.46 14.30
CA ARG A 490 -0.14 -1.63 13.23
C ARG A 490 -1.51 -1.08 13.58
#